data_39f5300f4e18ad4c3007905c484543e7
#
_entry.id   39f5300f4e18ad4c3007905c484543e7
#
_cell.length_a   1.000
_cell.length_b   1.000
_cell.length_c   1.000
_cell.angle_alpha   90.00
_cell.angle_beta   90.00
_cell.angle_gamma   90.00
#
_symmetry.space_group_name_H-M   'P 1'
#
loop_
_entity.id
_entity.type
_entity.pdbx_description
1 polymer ?
#
loop_
_entity_poly.entity_id
_entity_poly.type
_entity_poly.pdbx_seq_one_letter_code
_entity_poly.pdbx_strand_id
1 'polypeptide(L)'
;MSFDLKLSGGDLVIQGGKLQTVTDGEKLLQDILKMCLTTAGTNPVHPWYGSFLSRTIIGNSLNASVLVQIGKSQLNTCLENLKKLQDLQVKSLQKVSADEQISAISDISIIRNEINPTLYDIRISVLTKGFKTINASFRLSAL
;
A
#
# COMPACT_ATOMS: atom_id res chain seq x y z
N MET A 1 -12.68 10.90 12.69
CA MET A 1 -11.79 11.13 11.53
C MET A 1 -10.35 11.21 11.99
N SER A 2 -9.52 10.33 11.51
CA SER A 2 -8.07 10.37 11.75
C SER A 2 -7.37 11.13 10.62
N PHE A 3 -6.13 11.52 10.83
CA PHE A 3 -5.33 12.19 9.81
C PHE A 3 -3.89 11.65 9.82
N ASP A 4 -3.19 11.87 8.73
CA ASP A 4 -1.76 11.61 8.63
C ASP A 4 -1.09 12.80 7.93
N LEU A 5 0.22 12.93 8.06
CA LEU A 5 0.97 13.94 7.33
C LEU A 5 1.07 13.56 5.86
N LYS A 6 0.79 14.51 4.97
CA LYS A 6 0.81 14.28 3.52
C LYS A 6 2.24 14.08 3.03
N LEU A 7 2.44 12.99 2.28
CA LEU A 7 3.70 12.68 1.59
C LEU A 7 3.53 12.86 0.08
N SER A 8 4.54 13.40 -0.56
CA SER A 8 4.61 13.49 -2.02
C SER A 8 6.07 13.38 -2.44
N GLY A 9 6.35 12.50 -3.40
CA GLY A 9 7.73 12.27 -3.86
C GLY A 9 8.68 11.75 -2.78
N GLY A 10 8.14 11.08 -1.75
CA GLY A 10 8.93 10.54 -0.64
C GLY A 10 9.23 11.54 0.49
N ASP A 11 8.66 12.73 0.44
CA ASP A 11 8.91 13.78 1.44
C ASP A 11 7.60 14.42 1.91
N LEU A 12 7.67 15.12 3.04
CA LEU A 12 6.55 15.85 3.63
C LEU A 12 6.17 17.06 2.76
N VAL A 13 4.87 17.29 2.62
CA VAL A 13 4.35 18.44 1.87
C VAL A 13 4.15 19.62 2.80
N ILE A 14 4.81 20.75 2.48
CA ILE A 14 4.68 22.02 3.20
C ILE A 14 4.10 23.05 2.23
N GLN A 15 2.98 23.65 2.61
CA GLN A 15 2.36 24.75 1.86
C GLN A 15 2.04 25.90 2.81
N GLY A 16 2.39 27.12 2.42
CA GLY A 16 2.16 28.31 3.24
C GLY A 16 2.81 28.24 4.63
N GLY A 17 3.97 27.57 4.74
CA GLY A 17 4.67 27.39 6.02
C GLY A 17 4.03 26.36 6.95
N LYS A 18 3.04 25.59 6.48
CA LYS A 18 2.34 24.57 7.28
C LYS A 18 2.47 23.19 6.66
N LEU A 19 2.65 22.17 7.51
CA LEU A 19 2.57 20.76 7.10
C LEU A 19 1.14 20.45 6.65
N GLN A 20 1.03 19.81 5.49
CA GLN A 20 -0.25 19.36 4.97
C GLN A 20 -0.63 17.99 5.54
N THR A 21 -1.91 17.76 5.66
CA THR A 21 -2.45 16.48 6.18
C THR A 21 -3.36 15.84 5.14
N VAL A 22 -3.52 14.52 5.26
CA VAL A 22 -4.48 13.73 4.48
C VAL A 22 -5.48 13.08 5.41
N THR A 23 -6.71 12.94 4.93
CA THR A 23 -7.83 12.32 5.65
C THR A 23 -8.62 11.41 4.71
N ASP A 24 -9.48 10.57 5.28
CA ASP A 24 -10.43 9.72 4.55
C ASP A 24 -9.77 8.89 3.43
N GLY A 25 -10.28 8.94 2.22
CA GLY A 25 -9.76 8.15 1.09
C GLY A 25 -8.32 8.45 0.71
N GLU A 26 -7.87 9.70 0.82
CA GLU A 26 -6.47 10.08 0.57
C GLU A 26 -5.53 9.48 1.62
N LYS A 27 -5.96 9.45 2.88
CA LYS A 27 -5.21 8.79 3.93
C LYS A 27 -5.11 7.29 3.68
N LEU A 28 -6.19 6.64 3.29
CA LEU A 28 -6.19 5.22 2.97
C LEU A 28 -5.25 4.91 1.79
N LEU A 29 -5.28 5.73 0.75
CA LEU A 29 -4.37 5.60 -0.38
C LEU A 29 -2.90 5.69 0.08
N GLN A 30 -2.58 6.65 0.92
CA GLN A 30 -1.23 6.82 1.46
C GLN A 30 -0.83 5.64 2.37
N ASP A 31 -1.74 5.15 3.19
CA ASP A 31 -1.51 3.98 4.06
C ASP A 31 -1.22 2.72 3.24
N ILE A 32 -1.94 2.50 2.16
CA ILE A 32 -1.71 1.38 1.24
C ILE A 32 -0.31 1.48 0.62
N LEU A 33 0.06 2.64 0.10
CA LEU A 33 1.36 2.86 -0.51
C LEU A 33 2.50 2.69 0.50
N LYS A 34 2.38 3.26 1.69
CA LYS A 34 3.37 3.12 2.75
C LYS A 34 3.59 1.65 3.12
N MET A 35 2.50 0.92 3.30
CA MET A 35 2.59 -0.48 3.71
C MET A 35 3.16 -1.38 2.61
N CYS A 36 2.74 -1.18 1.37
CA CYS A 36 3.25 -1.95 0.24
C CYS A 36 4.73 -1.68 -0.07
N LEU A 37 5.17 -0.44 0.08
CA LEU A 37 6.55 -0.04 -0.22
C LEU A 37 7.52 -0.26 0.95
N THR A 38 7.03 -0.47 2.15
CA THR A 38 7.87 -0.80 3.31
C THR A 38 8.25 -2.28 3.25
N THR A 39 9.54 -2.57 3.42
CA THR A 39 10.01 -3.95 3.50
C THR A 39 9.67 -4.54 4.86
N ALA A 40 8.98 -5.68 4.89
CA ALA A 40 8.64 -6.38 6.12
C ALA A 40 9.91 -6.77 6.89
N GLY A 41 9.85 -6.64 8.21
CA GLY A 41 10.99 -6.90 9.10
C GLY A 41 11.87 -5.69 9.39
N THR A 42 11.65 -4.55 8.71
CA THR A 42 12.44 -3.32 8.96
C THR A 42 11.90 -2.48 10.11
N ASN A 43 10.64 -2.68 10.49
CA ASN A 43 10.04 -2.00 11.63
C ASN A 43 10.24 -2.85 12.91
N PRO A 44 11.04 -2.37 13.89
CA PRO A 44 11.35 -3.17 15.09
C PRO A 44 10.15 -3.35 16.02
N VAL A 45 9.19 -2.44 16.00
CA VAL A 45 7.97 -2.50 16.84
C VAL A 45 6.93 -3.44 16.23
N HIS A 46 6.78 -3.38 14.92
CA HIS A 46 5.85 -4.21 14.16
C HIS A 46 6.57 -4.94 13.02
N PRO A 47 7.27 -6.06 13.30
CA PRO A 47 8.05 -6.79 12.28
C PRO A 47 7.20 -7.28 11.10
N TRP A 48 5.90 -7.45 11.30
CA TRP A 48 4.94 -7.86 10.27
C TRP A 48 4.48 -6.70 9.36
N TYR A 49 4.79 -5.45 9.74
CA TYR A 49 4.42 -4.27 8.95
C TYR A 49 5.24 -4.21 7.66
N GLY A 50 4.56 -4.05 6.55
CA GLY A 50 5.18 -3.99 5.24
C GLY A 50 4.88 -5.20 4.36
N SER A 51 5.64 -5.34 3.29
CA SER A 51 5.52 -6.45 2.34
C SER A 51 6.89 -7.00 1.95
N PHE A 52 6.90 -8.20 1.38
CA PHE A 52 8.09 -8.79 0.76
C PHE A 52 8.18 -8.53 -0.74
N LEU A 53 7.35 -7.62 -1.26
CA LEU A 53 7.23 -7.36 -2.69
C LEU A 53 8.56 -6.95 -3.31
N SER A 54 9.28 -6.01 -2.71
CA SER A 54 10.58 -5.56 -3.20
C SER A 54 11.60 -6.70 -3.24
N ARG A 55 11.64 -7.54 -2.21
CA ARG A 55 12.53 -8.72 -2.18
C ARG A 55 12.14 -9.78 -3.21
N THR A 56 10.86 -9.86 -3.56
CA THR A 56 10.37 -10.81 -4.56
C THR A 56 10.72 -10.37 -5.98
N ILE A 57 10.60 -9.08 -6.27
CA ILE A 57 10.79 -8.54 -7.62
C ILE A 57 12.25 -8.17 -7.89
N ILE A 58 12.89 -7.46 -6.95
CA ILE A 58 14.23 -6.92 -7.16
C ILE A 58 15.28 -8.04 -7.16
N GLY A 59 16.04 -8.11 -8.25
CA GLY A 59 17.15 -9.06 -8.38
C GLY A 59 16.73 -10.52 -8.57
N ASN A 60 15.46 -10.79 -8.79
CA ASN A 60 14.96 -12.16 -8.96
C ASN A 60 14.95 -12.55 -10.44
N SER A 61 15.55 -13.70 -10.75
CA SER A 61 15.65 -14.25 -12.10
C SER A 61 14.52 -15.22 -12.46
N LEU A 62 13.52 -15.39 -11.62
CA LEU A 62 12.39 -16.30 -11.89
C LEU A 62 11.56 -15.80 -13.08
N ASN A 63 10.80 -16.73 -13.66
CA ASN A 63 9.86 -16.40 -14.73
C ASN A 63 8.88 -15.30 -14.29
N ALA A 64 8.60 -14.36 -15.19
CA ALA A 64 7.70 -13.24 -14.93
C ALA A 64 6.31 -13.66 -14.42
N SER A 65 5.74 -14.75 -14.95
CA SER A 65 4.45 -15.27 -14.49
C SER A 65 4.48 -15.75 -13.03
N VAL A 66 5.57 -16.39 -12.62
CA VAL A 66 5.77 -16.84 -11.23
C VAL A 66 5.96 -15.63 -10.31
N LEU A 67 6.77 -14.65 -10.72
CA LEU A 67 6.96 -13.41 -9.96
C LEU A 67 5.65 -12.66 -9.76
N VAL A 68 4.82 -12.57 -10.78
CA VAL A 68 3.51 -11.92 -10.69
C VAL A 68 2.60 -12.65 -9.69
N GLN A 69 2.55 -13.97 -9.71
CA GLN A 69 1.73 -14.73 -8.75
C GLN A 69 2.21 -14.58 -7.31
N ILE A 70 3.51 -14.69 -7.09
CA ILE A 70 4.11 -14.49 -5.76
C ILE A 70 3.85 -13.06 -5.28
N GLY A 71 4.07 -12.08 -6.15
CA GLY A 71 3.83 -10.67 -5.84
C GLY A 71 2.38 -10.37 -5.46
N LYS A 72 1.42 -10.92 -6.19
CA LYS A 72 -0.01 -10.80 -5.86
C LYS A 72 -0.33 -11.39 -4.49
N SER A 73 0.20 -12.57 -4.18
CA SER A 73 0.04 -13.21 -2.88
C SER A 73 0.62 -12.36 -1.75
N GLN A 74 1.81 -11.80 -1.95
CA GLN A 74 2.46 -10.91 -0.98
C GLN A 74 1.67 -9.63 -0.74
N LEU A 75 1.16 -9.01 -1.81
CA LEU A 75 0.33 -7.81 -1.70
C LEU A 75 -0.99 -8.10 -0.99
N ASN A 76 -1.62 -9.22 -1.30
CA ASN A 76 -2.85 -9.62 -0.64
C ASN A 76 -2.64 -9.80 0.87
N THR A 77 -1.57 -10.46 1.28
CA THR A 77 -1.20 -10.62 2.69
C THR A 77 -0.94 -9.26 3.35
N CYS A 78 -0.23 -8.37 2.67
CA CYS A 78 0.05 -7.02 3.13
C CYS A 78 -1.24 -6.23 3.38
N LEU A 79 -2.18 -6.25 2.46
CA LEU A 79 -3.46 -5.54 2.58
C LEU A 79 -4.36 -6.15 3.66
N GLU A 80 -4.35 -7.46 3.83
CA GLU A 80 -5.05 -8.12 4.94
C GLU A 80 -4.46 -7.70 6.31
N ASN A 81 -3.15 -7.55 6.39
CA ASN A 81 -2.50 -7.04 7.59
C ASN A 81 -2.87 -5.57 7.86
N LEU A 82 -2.95 -4.74 6.83
CA LEU A 82 -3.43 -3.36 6.94
C LEU A 82 -4.86 -3.32 7.46
N LYS A 83 -5.74 -4.17 6.94
CA LYS A 83 -7.11 -4.29 7.39
C LYS A 83 -7.21 -4.67 8.87
N LYS A 84 -6.40 -5.63 9.32
CA LYS A 84 -6.31 -6.01 10.74
C LYS A 84 -5.83 -4.85 11.61
N LEU A 85 -4.86 -4.07 11.14
CA LEU A 85 -4.39 -2.88 11.84
C LEU A 85 -5.51 -1.85 11.99
N GLN A 86 -6.29 -1.62 10.96
CA GLN A 86 -7.44 -0.72 11.00
C GLN A 86 -8.51 -1.21 11.99
N ASP A 87 -8.78 -2.51 12.03
CA ASP A 87 -9.70 -3.09 13.01
C ASP A 87 -9.21 -2.90 14.45
N LEU A 88 -7.91 -3.01 14.68
CA LEU A 88 -7.30 -2.71 15.99
C LEU A 88 -7.44 -1.24 16.36
N GLN A 89 -7.27 -0.32 15.40
CA GLN A 89 -7.47 1.11 15.62
C GLN A 89 -8.89 1.42 16.07
N VAL A 90 -9.88 0.81 15.41
CA VAL A 90 -11.29 0.96 15.80
C VAL A 90 -11.54 0.41 17.21
N LYS A 91 -11.01 -0.76 17.52
CA LYS A 91 -11.13 -1.38 18.87
C LYS A 91 -10.46 -0.54 19.96
N SER A 92 -9.40 0.20 19.61
CA SER A 92 -8.71 1.11 20.52
C SER A 92 -9.42 2.47 20.68
N LEU A 93 -10.66 2.59 20.24
CA LEU A 93 -11.47 3.81 20.29
C LEU A 93 -10.89 4.99 19.52
N GLN A 94 -10.04 4.75 18.57
CA GLN A 94 -9.59 5.78 17.63
C GLN A 94 -10.73 6.14 16.68
N LYS A 95 -10.88 7.43 16.40
CA LYS A 95 -11.90 7.91 15.46
C LYS A 95 -11.43 7.70 14.04
N VAL A 96 -11.79 6.57 13.47
CA VAL A 96 -11.48 6.19 12.08
C VAL A 96 -12.77 6.24 11.26
N SER A 97 -12.76 6.99 10.15
CA SER A 97 -13.93 7.08 9.28
C SER A 97 -14.11 5.80 8.45
N ALA A 98 -15.32 5.60 7.91
CA ALA A 98 -15.60 4.47 7.03
C ALA A 98 -14.77 4.51 5.74
N ASP A 99 -14.43 5.70 5.25
CA ASP A 99 -13.62 5.88 4.04
C ASP A 99 -12.12 5.59 4.25
N GLU A 100 -11.68 5.51 5.51
CA GLU A 100 -10.29 5.15 5.88
C GLU A 100 -10.10 3.65 6.06
N GLN A 101 -11.17 2.86 6.07
CA GLN A 101 -11.13 1.43 6.38
C GLN A 101 -11.39 0.58 5.14
N ILE A 102 -10.56 -0.43 4.94
CA ILE A 102 -10.75 -1.41 3.87
C ILE A 102 -11.88 -2.37 4.24
N SER A 103 -12.89 -2.47 3.37
CA SER A 103 -13.93 -3.49 3.45
C SER A 103 -13.50 -4.76 2.73
N ALA A 104 -13.06 -4.61 1.47
CA ALA A 104 -12.65 -5.73 0.64
C ALA A 104 -11.56 -5.30 -0.34
N ILE A 105 -10.71 -6.23 -0.72
CA ILE A 105 -9.73 -6.06 -1.79
C ILE A 105 -10.42 -6.45 -3.09
N SER A 106 -10.63 -5.48 -4.00
CA SER A 106 -11.34 -5.69 -5.24
C SER A 106 -10.46 -6.33 -6.31
N ASP A 107 -9.23 -5.81 -6.47
CA ASP A 107 -8.31 -6.29 -7.50
C ASP A 107 -6.86 -5.95 -7.15
N ILE A 108 -5.96 -6.84 -7.54
CA ILE A 108 -4.51 -6.63 -7.50
C ILE A 108 -3.96 -7.05 -8.86
N SER A 109 -3.30 -6.11 -9.54
CA SER A 109 -2.73 -6.32 -10.86
C SER A 109 -1.24 -5.98 -10.84
N ILE A 110 -0.42 -6.90 -11.32
CA ILE A 110 1.01 -6.71 -11.52
C ILE A 110 1.30 -7.00 -12.99
N ILE A 111 1.71 -5.97 -13.72
CA ILE A 111 1.94 -6.06 -15.16
C ILE A 111 3.38 -5.66 -15.46
N ARG A 112 4.11 -6.53 -16.13
CA ARG A 112 5.44 -6.22 -16.65
C ARG A 112 5.32 -5.18 -17.77
N ASN A 113 6.12 -4.13 -17.71
CA ASN A 113 6.12 -3.11 -18.74
C ASN A 113 6.66 -3.67 -20.08
N GLU A 114 5.95 -3.45 -21.18
CA GLU A 114 6.32 -3.98 -22.49
C GLU A 114 7.54 -3.26 -23.08
N ILE A 115 7.67 -1.96 -22.82
CA ILE A 115 8.77 -1.14 -23.34
C ILE A 115 10.05 -1.40 -22.54
N ASN A 116 9.95 -1.43 -21.22
CA ASN A 116 11.07 -1.71 -20.33
C ASN A 116 10.75 -2.92 -19.45
N PRO A 117 11.24 -4.12 -19.82
CA PRO A 117 10.91 -5.34 -19.11
C PRO A 117 11.46 -5.45 -17.67
N THR A 118 12.28 -4.48 -17.25
CA THR A 118 12.75 -4.39 -15.86
C THR A 118 11.74 -3.70 -14.93
N LEU A 119 10.71 -3.06 -15.49
CA LEU A 119 9.69 -2.34 -14.73
C LEU A 119 8.43 -3.17 -14.60
N TYR A 120 7.84 -3.14 -13.41
CA TYR A 120 6.55 -3.72 -13.10
C TYR A 120 5.58 -2.64 -12.64
N ASP A 121 4.45 -2.54 -13.31
CA ASP A 121 3.36 -1.64 -12.94
C ASP A 121 2.39 -2.37 -12.03
N ILE A 122 2.19 -1.86 -10.83
CA ILE A 122 1.35 -2.46 -9.80
C ILE A 122 0.14 -1.57 -9.58
N ARG A 123 -1.04 -2.17 -9.64
CA ARG A 123 -2.32 -1.50 -9.40
C ARG A 123 -3.11 -2.27 -8.37
N ILE A 124 -3.63 -1.56 -7.38
CA ILE A 124 -4.43 -2.11 -6.30
C ILE A 124 -5.74 -1.36 -6.24
N SER A 125 -6.84 -2.09 -6.23
CA SER A 125 -8.18 -1.54 -6.05
C SER A 125 -8.79 -2.11 -4.80
N VAL A 126 -9.24 -1.25 -3.89
CA VAL A 126 -9.91 -1.66 -2.67
C VAL A 126 -11.26 -0.96 -2.54
N LEU A 127 -12.22 -1.64 -1.93
CA LEU A 127 -13.50 -1.08 -1.54
C LEU A 127 -13.44 -0.67 -0.07
N THR A 128 -13.84 0.57 0.23
CA THR A 128 -13.91 1.07 1.60
C THR A 128 -15.20 0.63 2.28
N LYS A 129 -15.25 0.71 3.61
CA LYS A 129 -16.50 0.51 4.36
C LYS A 129 -17.53 1.59 4.06
N GLY A 130 -17.13 2.74 3.51
CA GLY A 130 -17.99 3.79 2.99
C GLY A 130 -18.46 3.57 1.55
N PHE A 131 -18.24 2.37 0.98
CA PHE A 131 -18.63 2.00 -0.38
C PHE A 131 -17.94 2.83 -1.48
N LYS A 132 -16.78 3.37 -1.21
CA LYS A 132 -15.94 4.04 -2.21
C LYS A 132 -14.83 3.12 -2.69
N THR A 133 -14.47 3.24 -3.96
CA THR A 133 -13.34 2.52 -4.54
C THR A 133 -12.09 3.41 -4.48
N ILE A 134 -11.02 2.89 -3.91
CA ILE A 134 -9.71 3.55 -3.85
C ILE A 134 -8.75 2.77 -4.75
N ASN A 135 -8.10 3.48 -5.66
CA ASN A 135 -7.13 2.91 -6.59
C ASN A 135 -5.73 3.42 -6.23
N ALA A 136 -4.83 2.51 -5.93
CA ALA A 136 -3.41 2.79 -5.71
C ALA A 136 -2.61 2.23 -6.86
N SER A 137 -1.63 2.97 -7.35
CA SER A 137 -0.72 2.49 -8.38
C SER A 137 0.70 2.96 -8.10
N PHE A 138 1.66 2.09 -8.37
CA PHE A 138 3.08 2.40 -8.25
C PHE A 138 3.88 1.49 -9.17
N ARG A 139 5.14 1.83 -9.37
CA ARG A 139 6.05 1.12 -10.26
C ARG A 139 7.28 0.66 -9.49
N LEU A 140 7.68 -0.58 -9.73
CA LEU A 140 8.92 -1.13 -9.18
C LEU A 140 9.85 -1.56 -10.30
N SER A 141 11.15 -1.33 -10.09
CA SER A 141 12.20 -1.83 -10.98
C SER A 141 12.78 -3.13 -10.42
N ALA A 142 12.98 -4.11 -11.31
CA ALA A 142 13.66 -5.37 -10.98
C ALA A 142 15.19 -5.22 -10.84
N LEU A 143 15.72 -4.08 -11.18
CA LEU A 143 17.16 -3.76 -11.10
C LEU A 143 17.48 -2.86 -9.92
#